data_f5a00c198a6aa9c3d0449a6428fb426a
#
_entry.id   f5a00c198a6aa9c3d0449a6428fb426a
#
_cell.length_a   1.000
_cell.length_b   1.000
_cell.length_c   1.000
_cell.angle_alpha   90.00
_cell.angle_beta   90.00
_cell.angle_gamma   90.00
#
_symmetry.space_group_name_H-M   'P 1'
#
loop_
_entity.id
_entity.type
_entity.pdbx_description
1 polymer ?
#
loop_
_entity_poly.entity_id
_entity_poly.type
_entity_poly.pdbx_seq_one_letter_code
_entity_poly.pdbx_strand_id
1 'polypeptide(L)'
;MKKLTVIIALILLMSISACSFFPDGAINNVEDKDDNNSASIYIEDNKAVGIISDNIEVNGKYVADLDDSWYVCKTNRRGPDKEEADRNAELLKKEGTAIVDCKEIRDKNNNLLRYIYEYSDGSRCISDSKIMYSSETYSQFSYGNYFPTKYGIKKKEVEVFTADELNGLSKEECIIKVENVLNKLGIDICDNPIVYTIDVNTQKAIKENNALYANMKDLTENDECYCMVFERKFENQPMSDVAYDDSSYAGIPIEVQVIYGRQGLIYLNTSDRYDIVEKEEVTDGIISVNEALDIIKSVKQYISDQKIIEIRLQYIPQVTQGNGADYNTIYEIAPYWVMVIERPASMSDGEYKTRNDIVFINAFDKRIYLKSCQGIISF
;
A
#
# COMPACT_ATOMS: atom_id res chain seq x y z
N MET A 1 -18.52 -45.39 14.69
CA MET A 1 -17.83 -44.23 15.26
C MET A 1 -16.29 -44.27 15.07
N LYS A 2 -15.58 -45.35 15.29
CA LYS A 2 -14.09 -45.41 15.13
C LYS A 2 -13.57 -45.08 13.68
N LYS A 3 -14.33 -45.43 12.64
CA LYS A 3 -13.91 -45.13 11.24
C LYS A 3 -14.05 -43.65 10.86
N LEU A 4 -15.00 -42.90 11.43
CA LEU A 4 -15.19 -41.47 11.17
C LEU A 4 -14.11 -40.64 11.85
N THR A 5 -13.66 -41.03 13.01
CA THR A 5 -12.58 -40.35 13.75
C THR A 5 -11.24 -40.46 13.05
N VAL A 6 -10.96 -41.59 12.35
CA VAL A 6 -9.73 -41.78 11.58
C VAL A 6 -9.72 -40.90 10.29
N ILE A 7 -10.89 -40.76 9.66
CA ILE A 7 -11.00 -39.88 8.45
C ILE A 7 -10.82 -38.40 8.81
N ILE A 8 -11.40 -37.95 9.93
CA ILE A 8 -11.22 -36.56 10.39
C ILE A 8 -9.78 -36.32 10.82
N ALA A 9 -9.11 -37.26 11.46
CA ALA A 9 -7.70 -37.18 11.82
C ALA A 9 -6.78 -37.16 10.58
N LEU A 10 -7.12 -37.90 9.50
CA LEU A 10 -6.38 -37.86 8.25
C LEU A 10 -6.56 -36.54 7.48
N ILE A 11 -7.76 -35.98 7.51
CA ILE A 11 -8.04 -34.66 6.87
C ILE A 11 -7.34 -33.53 7.66
N LEU A 12 -7.32 -33.58 8.99
CA LEU A 12 -6.54 -32.65 9.81
C LEU A 12 -5.01 -32.78 9.61
N LEU A 13 -4.51 -34.00 9.44
CA LEU A 13 -3.09 -34.25 9.14
C LEU A 13 -2.70 -33.77 7.74
N MET A 14 -3.60 -33.83 6.75
CA MET A 14 -3.35 -33.29 5.41
C MET A 14 -3.42 -31.74 5.39
N SER A 15 -4.21 -31.12 6.24
CA SER A 15 -4.25 -29.65 6.34
C SER A 15 -3.04 -29.04 7.09
N ILE A 16 -2.41 -29.82 7.98
CA ILE A 16 -1.19 -29.40 8.67
C ILE A 16 0.07 -29.65 7.81
N SER A 17 0.02 -30.63 6.87
CA SER A 17 1.14 -30.91 5.96
C SER A 17 1.23 -29.94 4.77
N ALA A 18 0.22 -29.16 4.51
CA ALA A 18 0.23 -28.16 3.41
C ALA A 18 0.97 -26.87 3.81
N CYS A 19 1.28 -26.65 5.08
CA CYS A 19 2.03 -25.47 5.53
C CYS A 19 3.54 -25.67 5.69
N SER A 20 4.08 -26.85 5.37
CA SER A 20 5.50 -27.16 5.60
C SER A 20 6.27 -27.63 4.35
N PHE A 21 5.77 -27.39 3.17
CA PHE A 21 6.47 -27.74 1.91
C PHE A 21 6.80 -26.50 1.07
N PHE A 22 7.43 -25.50 1.68
CA PHE A 22 8.23 -24.55 0.93
C PHE A 22 9.68 -24.70 1.41
N PRO A 23 10.59 -25.14 0.53
CA PRO A 23 11.99 -25.12 0.90
C PRO A 23 12.41 -23.67 1.11
N ASP A 24 13.01 -23.39 2.27
CA ASP A 24 13.88 -22.24 2.48
C ASP A 24 15.02 -22.31 1.44
N GLY A 25 14.81 -21.72 0.30
CA GLY A 25 15.73 -21.74 -0.81
C GLY A 25 15.52 -20.50 -1.67
N ALA A 26 16.14 -19.38 -1.26
CA ALA A 26 16.47 -18.36 -2.24
C ALA A 26 17.21 -19.06 -3.36
N ILE A 27 16.75 -18.88 -4.62
CA ILE A 27 17.47 -19.38 -5.79
C ILE A 27 18.76 -18.55 -5.90
N ASN A 28 19.82 -19.02 -5.21
CA ASN A 28 21.14 -18.44 -5.28
C ASN A 28 21.95 -18.94 -6.48
N ASN A 29 21.35 -19.62 -7.46
CA ASN A 29 22.05 -20.07 -8.64
C ASN A 29 21.18 -19.89 -9.88
N VAL A 30 21.18 -18.71 -10.46
CA VAL A 30 20.92 -18.56 -11.88
C VAL A 30 22.19 -19.06 -12.57
N GLU A 31 22.18 -20.33 -13.04
CA GLU A 31 23.21 -20.79 -13.97
C GLU A 31 23.15 -19.92 -15.23
N ASP A 32 24.24 -19.18 -15.47
CA ASP A 32 24.51 -18.48 -16.73
C ASP A 32 24.40 -19.47 -17.89
N LYS A 33 23.21 -19.62 -18.47
CA LYS A 33 23.06 -20.16 -19.80
C LYS A 33 23.14 -18.98 -20.75
N ASP A 34 24.21 -19.01 -21.56
CA ASP A 34 24.45 -18.15 -22.71
C ASP A 34 23.21 -18.10 -23.65
N ASP A 35 22.25 -17.28 -23.33
CA ASP A 35 21.28 -16.75 -24.27
C ASP A 35 21.66 -15.28 -24.51
N ASN A 36 22.28 -15.00 -25.65
CA ASN A 36 22.77 -13.70 -26.13
C ASN A 36 21.64 -12.65 -26.35
N ASN A 37 20.57 -12.68 -25.57
CA ASN A 37 19.45 -11.76 -25.62
C ASN A 37 19.20 -11.17 -24.23
N SER A 38 20.10 -10.28 -23.75
CA SER A 38 19.82 -9.48 -22.55
C SER A 38 18.56 -8.64 -22.77
N ALA A 39 17.75 -8.47 -21.72
CA ALA A 39 16.59 -7.59 -21.76
C ALA A 39 17.05 -6.19 -22.14
N SER A 40 16.42 -5.60 -23.13
CA SER A 40 16.73 -4.25 -23.57
C SER A 40 15.46 -3.43 -23.58
N ILE A 41 15.44 -2.41 -22.73
CA ILE A 41 14.38 -1.41 -22.73
C ILE A 41 14.95 -0.05 -23.11
N TYR A 42 14.15 0.73 -23.78
CA TYR A 42 14.39 2.14 -24.03
C TYR A 42 13.62 2.98 -23.01
N ILE A 43 14.31 3.89 -22.34
CA ILE A 43 13.73 4.77 -21.32
C ILE A 43 13.87 6.21 -21.79
N GLU A 44 12.74 6.91 -21.92
CA GLU A 44 12.67 8.31 -22.27
C GLU A 44 11.43 8.95 -21.62
N ASP A 45 11.54 10.17 -21.12
CA ASP A 45 10.46 10.94 -20.52
C ASP A 45 9.61 10.16 -19.50
N ASN A 46 10.26 9.45 -18.58
CA ASN A 46 9.62 8.61 -17.56
C ASN A 46 8.76 7.47 -18.15
N LYS A 47 9.07 7.03 -19.35
CA LYS A 47 8.44 5.90 -20.00
C LYS A 47 9.47 4.84 -20.37
N ALA A 48 9.16 3.57 -20.09
CA ALA A 48 9.93 2.41 -20.50
C ALA A 48 9.19 1.66 -21.60
N VAL A 49 9.92 1.30 -22.68
CA VAL A 49 9.36 0.53 -23.79
C VAL A 49 10.38 -0.53 -24.24
N GLY A 50 9.94 -1.75 -24.46
CA GLY A 50 10.80 -2.82 -24.96
C GLY A 50 10.14 -4.19 -24.93
N ILE A 51 10.91 -5.20 -25.28
CA ILE A 51 10.51 -6.60 -25.22
C ILE A 51 11.56 -7.34 -24.39
N ILE A 52 11.12 -8.02 -23.33
CA ILE A 52 12.00 -8.80 -22.47
C ILE A 52 12.14 -10.22 -23.03
N SER A 53 11.06 -10.77 -23.53
CA SER A 53 10.98 -12.09 -24.17
C SER A 53 9.79 -12.11 -25.12
N ASP A 54 9.65 -13.17 -25.91
CA ASP A 54 8.54 -13.31 -26.88
C ASP A 54 7.15 -13.05 -26.28
N ASN A 55 7.01 -13.19 -24.97
CA ASN A 55 5.72 -13.13 -24.27
C ASN A 55 5.65 -12.03 -23.18
N ILE A 56 6.68 -11.20 -23.03
CA ILE A 56 6.70 -10.13 -22.02
C ILE A 56 7.07 -8.82 -22.67
N GLU A 57 6.11 -7.94 -22.81
CA GLU A 57 6.28 -6.57 -23.30
C GLU A 57 6.45 -5.59 -22.13
N VAL A 58 7.31 -4.60 -22.29
CA VAL A 58 7.39 -3.41 -21.44
C VAL A 58 6.82 -2.25 -22.21
N ASN A 59 5.80 -1.61 -21.69
CA ASN A 59 5.26 -0.38 -22.24
C ASN A 59 4.49 0.37 -21.14
N GLY A 60 5.23 1.12 -20.34
CA GLY A 60 4.66 1.71 -19.16
C GLY A 60 5.46 2.85 -18.56
N LYS A 61 5.02 3.30 -17.41
CA LYS A 61 5.65 4.35 -16.63
C LYS A 61 6.98 3.87 -16.04
N TYR A 62 7.99 4.73 -16.07
CA TYR A 62 9.27 4.50 -15.39
C TYR A 62 9.51 5.58 -14.35
N VAL A 63 9.84 5.16 -13.11
CA VAL A 63 10.14 6.08 -12.01
C VAL A 63 11.31 5.51 -11.22
N ALA A 64 12.49 6.08 -11.38
CA ALA A 64 13.65 5.73 -10.59
C ALA A 64 14.56 6.93 -10.45
N ASP A 65 15.08 7.15 -9.26
CA ASP A 65 16.18 8.05 -9.01
C ASP A 65 17.40 7.21 -8.66
N LEU A 66 18.37 7.17 -9.57
CA LEU A 66 19.59 6.37 -9.42
C LEU A 66 20.76 7.22 -8.92
N ASP A 67 20.62 8.53 -8.88
CA ASP A 67 21.68 9.47 -8.50
C ASP A 67 21.73 9.69 -6.98
N ASP A 68 20.64 9.34 -6.28
CA ASP A 68 20.57 9.44 -4.83
C ASP A 68 21.20 8.23 -4.12
N SER A 69 21.62 8.43 -2.87
CA SER A 69 22.07 7.34 -1.99
C SER A 69 20.89 6.47 -1.55
N TRP A 70 21.07 5.18 -1.64
CA TRP A 70 20.11 4.18 -1.17
C TRP A 70 20.67 3.45 0.05
N TYR A 71 19.78 3.03 0.95
CA TYR A 71 20.14 2.41 2.22
C TYR A 71 19.38 1.11 2.43
N VAL A 72 19.99 0.20 3.18
CA VAL A 72 19.27 -0.92 3.82
C VAL A 72 19.12 -0.56 5.28
N CYS A 73 17.87 -0.51 5.75
CA CYS A 73 17.57 -0.09 7.11
C CYS A 73 16.89 -1.22 7.87
N LYS A 74 17.43 -1.58 9.02
CA LYS A 74 16.72 -2.39 10.00
C LYS A 74 15.91 -1.46 10.89
N THR A 75 14.62 -1.72 11.00
CA THR A 75 13.69 -0.82 11.66
C THR A 75 12.75 -1.58 12.58
N ASN A 76 12.20 -0.89 13.55
CA ASN A 76 11.05 -1.35 14.32
C ASN A 76 9.84 -0.49 13.94
N ARG A 77 8.64 -1.07 14.05
CA ARG A 77 7.43 -0.25 14.01
C ARG A 77 7.44 0.71 15.20
N ARG A 78 7.23 2.01 14.95
CA ARG A 78 7.19 3.02 16.00
C ARG A 78 6.12 2.69 17.03
N GLY A 79 6.49 2.64 18.30
CA GLY A 79 5.55 2.46 19.39
C GLY A 79 4.76 3.73 19.72
N PRO A 80 3.69 3.61 20.53
CA PRO A 80 2.93 4.77 20.99
C PRO A 80 3.76 5.60 21.98
N ASP A 81 3.88 6.89 21.70
CA ASP A 81 4.51 7.89 22.55
C ASP A 81 3.48 8.91 23.02
N LYS A 82 3.44 9.22 24.35
CA LYS A 82 2.40 10.09 24.92
C LYS A 82 2.54 11.56 24.49
N GLU A 83 3.76 12.07 24.47
CA GLU A 83 4.00 13.47 24.12
C GLU A 83 3.70 13.72 22.65
N GLU A 84 4.10 12.80 21.80
CA GLU A 84 3.76 12.84 20.38
C GLU A 84 2.25 12.71 20.17
N ALA A 85 1.59 11.80 20.87
CA ALA A 85 0.14 11.59 20.77
C ALA A 85 -0.64 12.83 21.20
N ASP A 86 -0.24 13.50 22.30
CA ASP A 86 -0.85 14.75 22.76
C ASP A 86 -0.68 15.88 21.72
N ARG A 87 0.54 16.04 21.16
CA ARG A 87 0.83 17.02 20.12
C ARG A 87 -0.01 16.76 18.86
N ASN A 88 -0.11 15.51 18.41
CA ASN A 88 -0.89 15.15 17.23
C ASN A 88 -2.39 15.39 17.45
N ALA A 89 -2.90 15.08 18.65
CA ALA A 89 -4.29 15.34 18.99
C ALA A 89 -4.62 16.84 19.00
N GLU A 90 -3.75 17.67 19.57
CA GLU A 90 -3.94 19.13 19.54
C GLU A 90 -3.86 19.70 18.11
N LEU A 91 -2.98 19.17 17.26
CA LEU A 91 -2.81 19.61 15.88
C LEU A 91 -4.02 19.27 15.01
N LEU A 92 -4.64 18.10 15.24
CA LEU A 92 -5.79 17.63 14.46
C LEU A 92 -7.13 18.14 15.02
N LYS A 93 -7.12 18.82 16.14
CA LYS A 93 -8.30 19.40 16.76
C LYS A 93 -8.86 20.52 15.88
N LYS A 94 -10.15 20.44 15.57
CA LYS A 94 -10.85 21.51 14.85
C LYS A 94 -11.00 22.75 15.73
N GLU A 95 -11.02 23.92 15.10
CA GLU A 95 -11.30 25.17 15.76
C GLU A 95 -12.66 25.10 16.49
N GLY A 96 -12.72 25.58 17.72
CA GLY A 96 -13.92 25.56 18.55
C GLY A 96 -14.21 24.21 19.21
N THR A 97 -13.42 23.18 19.00
CA THR A 97 -13.58 21.90 19.70
C THR A 97 -12.61 21.75 20.86
N ALA A 98 -12.92 20.84 21.79
CA ALA A 98 -12.06 20.49 22.91
C ALA A 98 -11.79 18.98 22.93
N ILE A 99 -10.63 18.56 23.43
CA ILE A 99 -10.39 17.17 23.80
C ILE A 99 -11.20 16.89 25.06
N VAL A 100 -12.13 15.94 25.00
CA VAL A 100 -13.01 15.57 26.11
C VAL A 100 -12.60 14.29 26.82
N ASP A 101 -11.84 13.42 26.14
CA ASP A 101 -11.34 12.18 26.72
C ASP A 101 -10.02 11.75 26.05
N CYS A 102 -9.20 11.02 26.80
CA CYS A 102 -7.99 10.36 26.31
C CYS A 102 -7.89 8.97 26.93
N LYS A 103 -7.94 7.93 26.11
CA LYS A 103 -7.89 6.53 26.54
C LYS A 103 -6.58 5.87 26.12
N GLU A 104 -5.97 5.15 27.06
CA GLU A 104 -4.89 4.22 26.77
C GLU A 104 -5.49 2.84 26.46
N ILE A 105 -5.14 2.29 25.32
CA ILE A 105 -5.50 0.91 24.97
C ILE A 105 -4.29 0.03 25.18
N ARG A 106 -4.46 -1.02 25.97
CA ARG A 106 -3.41 -1.97 26.31
C ARG A 106 -3.81 -3.40 25.91
N ASP A 107 -2.82 -4.23 25.62
CA ASP A 107 -3.02 -5.65 25.35
C ASP A 107 -3.25 -6.45 26.66
N LYS A 108 -3.46 -7.77 26.52
CA LYS A 108 -3.63 -8.69 27.64
C LYS A 108 -2.41 -8.80 28.58
N ASN A 109 -1.24 -8.39 28.10
CA ASN A 109 0.02 -8.38 28.85
C ASN A 109 0.32 -7.00 29.44
N ASN A 110 -0.64 -6.06 29.37
CA ASN A 110 -0.54 -4.68 29.82
C ASN A 110 0.43 -3.82 29.00
N ASN A 111 0.84 -4.23 27.81
CA ASN A 111 1.61 -3.40 26.90
C ASN A 111 0.71 -2.33 26.30
N LEU A 112 1.19 -1.09 26.25
CA LEU A 112 0.48 0.00 25.61
C LEU A 112 0.45 -0.21 24.09
N LEU A 113 -0.75 -0.18 23.51
CA LEU A 113 -0.96 -0.34 22.08
C LEU A 113 -1.20 0.99 21.38
N ARG A 114 -1.98 1.89 21.99
CA ARG A 114 -2.34 3.18 21.39
C ARG A 114 -2.97 4.14 22.37
N TYR A 115 -3.01 5.41 21.97
CA TYR A 115 -3.83 6.46 22.58
C TYR A 115 -5.02 6.78 21.68
N ILE A 116 -6.20 6.98 22.29
CA ILE A 116 -7.42 7.42 21.59
C ILE A 116 -7.91 8.69 22.25
N TYR A 117 -7.98 9.76 21.47
CA TYR A 117 -8.54 11.04 21.88
C TYR A 117 -9.93 11.20 21.29
N GLU A 118 -10.88 11.64 22.12
CA GLU A 118 -12.23 12.00 21.71
C GLU A 118 -12.39 13.52 21.82
N TYR A 119 -13.00 14.12 20.80
CA TYR A 119 -13.25 15.54 20.75
C TYR A 119 -14.74 15.83 21.01
N SER A 120 -15.03 17.08 21.43
CA SER A 120 -16.40 17.50 21.78
C SER A 120 -17.37 17.48 20.60
N ASP A 121 -16.89 17.42 19.36
CA ASP A 121 -17.69 17.29 18.13
C ASP A 121 -17.89 15.84 17.68
N GLY A 122 -17.51 14.86 18.50
CA GLY A 122 -17.61 13.43 18.18
C GLY A 122 -16.49 12.88 17.28
N SER A 123 -15.56 13.73 16.83
CA SER A 123 -14.39 13.27 16.09
C SER A 123 -13.38 12.57 17.00
N ARG A 124 -12.45 11.82 16.41
CA ARG A 124 -11.44 11.02 17.14
C ARG A 124 -10.08 11.13 16.49
N CYS A 125 -9.04 11.10 17.34
CA CYS A 125 -7.67 10.89 16.94
C CYS A 125 -7.14 9.63 17.61
N ILE A 126 -6.48 8.76 16.83
CA ILE A 126 -5.78 7.57 17.31
C ILE A 126 -4.31 7.75 16.98
N SER A 127 -3.46 7.55 17.97
CA SER A 127 -2.01 7.62 17.83
C SER A 127 -1.39 6.32 18.34
N ASP A 128 -0.79 5.59 17.42
CA ASP A 128 0.04 4.41 17.66
C ASP A 128 1.24 4.46 16.67
N SER A 129 1.59 3.37 16.01
CA SER A 129 2.51 3.41 14.86
C SER A 129 1.99 4.30 13.73
N LYS A 130 0.69 4.56 13.72
CA LYS A 130 -0.03 5.43 12.79
C LYS A 130 -0.61 6.63 13.50
N ILE A 131 -0.95 7.63 12.71
CA ILE A 131 -1.82 8.71 13.15
C ILE A 131 -3.11 8.60 12.34
N MET A 132 -4.22 8.37 13.01
CA MET A 132 -5.53 8.31 12.38
C MET A 132 -6.44 9.37 12.96
N TYR A 133 -7.13 10.08 12.11
CA TYR A 133 -8.20 10.99 12.48
C TYR A 133 -9.48 10.60 11.76
N SER A 134 -10.60 10.68 12.45
CA SER A 134 -11.92 10.50 11.84
C SER A 134 -12.91 11.47 12.43
N SER A 135 -13.59 12.22 11.57
CA SER A 135 -14.73 13.04 11.97
C SER A 135 -15.97 12.16 12.21
N GLU A 136 -16.98 12.70 12.87
CA GLU A 136 -18.26 12.02 13.03
C GLU A 136 -18.89 11.65 11.66
N THR A 137 -18.76 12.54 10.67
CA THR A 137 -19.29 12.33 9.31
C THR A 137 -18.60 11.18 8.58
N TYR A 138 -17.34 10.85 8.89
CA TYR A 138 -16.63 9.74 8.24
C TYR A 138 -17.39 8.43 8.32
N SER A 139 -17.90 8.07 9.50
CA SER A 139 -18.66 6.83 9.70
C SER A 139 -20.07 6.90 9.09
N GLN A 140 -20.70 8.08 9.11
CA GLN A 140 -22.06 8.26 8.59
C GLN A 140 -22.16 7.97 7.08
N PHE A 141 -21.14 8.33 6.31
CA PHE A 141 -21.13 8.14 4.86
C PHE A 141 -20.28 6.96 4.40
N SER A 142 -19.69 6.21 5.33
CA SER A 142 -18.82 5.05 5.02
C SER A 142 -17.73 5.38 4.00
N TYR A 143 -17.13 6.55 4.11
CA TYR A 143 -16.12 7.05 3.17
C TYR A 143 -14.93 6.10 2.96
N GLY A 144 -14.61 5.25 3.93
CA GLY A 144 -13.55 4.24 3.79
C GLY A 144 -13.75 3.28 2.61
N ASN A 145 -15.00 3.14 2.12
CA ASN A 145 -15.31 2.29 0.98
C ASN A 145 -15.01 2.94 -0.37
N TYR A 146 -14.66 4.24 -0.37
CA TYR A 146 -14.35 4.99 -1.59
C TYR A 146 -12.86 5.05 -1.92
N PHE A 147 -11.98 4.58 -1.02
CA PHE A 147 -10.56 4.56 -1.31
C PHE A 147 -10.22 3.43 -2.29
N PRO A 148 -9.91 3.76 -3.54
CA PRO A 148 -9.32 2.79 -4.44
C PRO A 148 -7.89 2.50 -3.98
N THR A 149 -7.51 1.23 -3.94
CA THR A 149 -6.11 0.88 -3.72
C THR A 149 -5.32 1.10 -5.02
N LYS A 150 -4.13 1.68 -4.93
CA LYS A 150 -3.29 2.02 -6.09
C LYS A 150 -3.11 0.86 -7.08
N TYR A 151 -3.01 -0.36 -6.58
CA TYR A 151 -2.72 -1.56 -7.38
C TYR A 151 -3.87 -2.58 -7.43
N GLY A 152 -4.97 -2.34 -6.78
CA GLY A 152 -6.08 -3.31 -6.68
C GLY A 152 -7.39 -2.87 -7.32
N ILE A 153 -7.37 -1.74 -8.04
CA ILE A 153 -8.59 -1.14 -8.56
C ILE A 153 -9.11 -1.95 -9.74
N LYS A 154 -10.29 -2.49 -9.58
CA LYS A 154 -11.08 -2.92 -10.72
C LYS A 154 -11.39 -1.67 -11.54
N LYS A 155 -11.04 -1.66 -12.82
CA LYS A 155 -11.24 -0.53 -13.74
C LYS A 155 -12.64 0.10 -13.64
N LYS A 156 -13.69 -0.69 -13.40
CA LYS A 156 -15.07 -0.23 -13.16
C LYS A 156 -15.25 0.62 -11.90
N GLU A 157 -14.41 0.44 -10.88
CA GLU A 157 -14.53 1.22 -9.63
C GLU A 157 -13.96 2.64 -9.78
N VAL A 158 -13.03 2.83 -10.73
CA VAL A 158 -12.49 4.17 -11.05
C VAL A 158 -13.40 4.94 -11.98
N GLU A 159 -14.12 4.27 -12.86
CA GLU A 159 -15.01 4.89 -13.86
C GLU A 159 -16.17 5.69 -13.23
N VAL A 160 -16.46 5.49 -11.95
CA VAL A 160 -17.48 6.27 -11.23
C VAL A 160 -16.98 7.65 -10.78
N PHE A 161 -15.67 7.87 -10.70
CA PHE A 161 -15.09 9.16 -10.31
C PHE A 161 -14.92 10.05 -11.55
N THR A 162 -16.02 10.58 -12.04
CA THR A 162 -16.05 11.36 -13.29
C THR A 162 -15.86 12.86 -13.08
N ALA A 163 -16.11 13.36 -11.88
CA ALA A 163 -15.91 14.77 -11.57
C ALA A 163 -14.43 15.07 -11.36
N ASP A 164 -13.93 16.13 -11.96
CA ASP A 164 -12.55 16.57 -11.76
C ASP A 164 -12.42 17.51 -10.56
N GLU A 165 -13.36 18.43 -10.39
CA GLU A 165 -13.34 19.43 -9.33
C GLU A 165 -14.72 19.66 -8.73
N LEU A 166 -14.77 19.97 -7.44
CA LEU A 166 -16.02 20.29 -6.73
C LEU A 166 -16.38 21.78 -6.89
N ASN A 167 -17.66 22.06 -7.07
CA ASN A 167 -18.13 23.44 -7.20
C ASN A 167 -17.80 24.26 -5.93
N GLY A 168 -16.98 25.30 -6.07
CA GLY A 168 -16.62 26.22 -4.97
C GLY A 168 -15.72 25.61 -3.88
N LEU A 169 -15.01 24.50 -4.20
CA LEU A 169 -13.95 23.95 -3.35
C LEU A 169 -12.79 23.51 -4.27
N SER A 170 -11.74 24.31 -4.32
CA SER A 170 -10.57 24.02 -5.17
C SER A 170 -9.81 22.80 -4.71
N LYS A 171 -9.57 21.88 -5.64
CA LYS A 171 -8.76 20.67 -5.42
C LYS A 171 -7.33 21.03 -5.00
N GLU A 172 -6.71 21.96 -5.71
CA GLU A 172 -5.35 22.40 -5.40
C GLU A 172 -5.22 23.03 -4.01
N GLU A 173 -6.16 23.91 -3.62
CA GLU A 173 -6.17 24.47 -2.26
C GLU A 173 -6.35 23.39 -1.18
N CYS A 174 -7.15 22.36 -1.44
CA CYS A 174 -7.32 21.24 -0.53
C CYS A 174 -6.04 20.41 -0.40
N ILE A 175 -5.34 20.14 -1.50
CA ILE A 175 -4.04 19.45 -1.49
C ILE A 175 -3.06 20.22 -0.61
N ILE A 176 -2.87 21.53 -0.86
CA ILE A 176 -1.96 22.37 -0.07
C ILE A 176 -2.30 22.36 1.42
N LYS A 177 -3.59 22.40 1.78
CA LYS A 177 -4.01 22.34 3.18
C LYS A 177 -3.66 21.00 3.81
N VAL A 178 -3.85 19.90 3.09
CA VAL A 178 -3.54 18.55 3.55
C VAL A 178 -2.03 18.38 3.71
N GLU A 179 -1.23 18.79 2.73
CA GLU A 179 0.24 18.75 2.78
C GLU A 179 0.77 19.52 4.01
N ASN A 180 0.20 20.69 4.29
CA ASN A 180 0.55 21.46 5.50
C ASN A 180 0.23 20.71 6.80
N VAL A 181 -0.87 19.95 6.85
CA VAL A 181 -1.21 19.12 8.01
C VAL A 181 -0.21 17.97 8.13
N LEU A 182 0.07 17.26 7.06
CA LEU A 182 1.01 16.13 7.03
C LEU A 182 2.42 16.58 7.44
N ASN A 183 2.89 17.69 6.92
CA ASN A 183 4.19 18.27 7.29
C ASN A 183 4.26 18.59 8.80
N LYS A 184 3.22 19.22 9.37
CA LYS A 184 3.18 19.48 10.81
C LYS A 184 3.16 18.21 11.66
N LEU A 185 2.62 17.11 11.15
CA LEU A 185 2.65 15.78 11.75
C LEU A 185 3.99 15.07 11.57
N GLY A 186 4.94 15.64 10.80
CA GLY A 186 6.22 15.03 10.48
C GLY A 186 6.08 13.82 9.54
N ILE A 187 5.13 13.86 8.63
CA ILE A 187 4.89 12.80 7.64
C ILE A 187 5.43 13.27 6.29
N ASP A 188 6.51 12.64 5.85
CA ASP A 188 7.11 12.91 4.56
C ASP A 188 6.34 12.19 3.45
N ILE A 189 5.97 12.95 2.42
CA ILE A 189 5.16 12.49 1.28
C ILE A 189 5.81 12.87 -0.04
N CYS A 190 5.50 12.09 -1.07
CA CYS A 190 5.82 12.46 -2.45
C CYS A 190 4.85 13.53 -2.95
N ASP A 191 5.33 14.32 -3.91
CA ASP A 191 4.48 15.29 -4.61
C ASP A 191 3.43 14.58 -5.48
N ASN A 192 2.38 15.31 -5.86
CA ASN A 192 1.35 14.85 -6.79
C ASN A 192 0.54 13.62 -6.28
N PRO A 193 -0.31 13.81 -5.26
CA PRO A 193 -1.20 12.76 -4.79
C PRO A 193 -2.18 12.32 -5.87
N ILE A 194 -2.64 11.08 -5.77
CA ILE A 194 -3.82 10.64 -6.53
C ILE A 194 -5.05 11.21 -5.82
N VAL A 195 -5.88 11.95 -6.57
CA VAL A 195 -7.08 12.59 -6.02
C VAL A 195 -8.33 12.09 -6.73
N TYR A 196 -9.29 11.61 -5.94
CA TYR A 196 -10.61 11.23 -6.39
C TYR A 196 -11.64 12.22 -5.86
N THR A 197 -12.46 12.74 -6.75
CA THR A 197 -13.56 13.65 -6.40
C THR A 197 -14.80 12.84 -6.07
N ILE A 198 -15.34 13.04 -4.86
CA ILE A 198 -16.59 12.42 -4.41
C ILE A 198 -17.66 13.49 -4.35
N ASP A 199 -18.45 13.56 -5.38
CA ASP A 199 -19.68 14.35 -5.45
C ASP A 199 -20.92 13.48 -5.24
N VAL A 200 -22.09 14.09 -5.22
CA VAL A 200 -23.38 13.41 -5.10
C VAL A 200 -23.59 12.37 -6.21
N ASN A 201 -23.14 12.66 -7.44
CA ASN A 201 -23.28 11.73 -8.57
C ASN A 201 -22.37 10.53 -8.46
N THR A 202 -21.12 10.73 -8.00
CA THR A 202 -20.19 9.64 -7.71
C THR A 202 -20.78 8.67 -6.68
N GLN A 203 -21.32 9.19 -5.57
CA GLN A 203 -21.97 8.31 -4.58
C GLN A 203 -23.14 7.54 -5.17
N LYS A 204 -23.99 8.20 -5.96
CA LYS A 204 -25.11 7.54 -6.61
C LYS A 204 -24.64 6.40 -7.50
N ALA A 205 -23.64 6.63 -8.33
CA ALA A 205 -23.06 5.61 -9.20
C ALA A 205 -22.48 4.43 -8.41
N ILE A 206 -21.82 4.69 -7.28
CA ILE A 206 -21.30 3.63 -6.39
C ILE A 206 -22.43 2.79 -5.79
N LYS A 207 -23.52 3.42 -5.32
CA LYS A 207 -24.69 2.71 -4.79
C LYS A 207 -25.38 1.85 -5.84
N GLU A 208 -25.50 2.35 -7.07
CA GLU A 208 -26.11 1.62 -8.19
C GLU A 208 -25.26 0.40 -8.61
N ASN A 209 -23.96 0.52 -8.53
CA ASN A 209 -23.02 -0.53 -8.93
C ASN A 209 -22.74 -1.58 -7.85
N ASN A 210 -23.08 -1.32 -6.58
CA ASN A 210 -22.77 -2.23 -5.49
C ASN A 210 -23.88 -2.26 -4.42
N ALA A 211 -24.61 -3.37 -4.37
CA ALA A 211 -25.72 -3.56 -3.42
C ALA A 211 -25.33 -3.42 -1.94
N LEU A 212 -24.04 -3.63 -1.59
CA LEU A 212 -23.55 -3.44 -0.22
C LEU A 212 -23.67 -1.98 0.22
N TYR A 213 -23.66 -1.04 -0.72
CA TYR A 213 -23.69 0.40 -0.44
C TYR A 213 -25.08 1.02 -0.61
N ALA A 214 -26.09 0.23 -1.00
CA ALA A 214 -27.44 0.72 -1.25
C ALA A 214 -28.06 1.46 -0.06
N ASN A 215 -27.70 1.08 1.17
CA ASN A 215 -28.22 1.67 2.41
C ASN A 215 -27.35 2.80 3.01
N MET A 216 -26.31 3.25 2.32
CA MET A 216 -25.52 4.39 2.80
C MET A 216 -26.37 5.67 2.80
N LYS A 217 -26.13 6.55 3.77
CA LYS A 217 -26.74 7.88 3.79
C LYS A 217 -26.38 8.65 2.51
N ASP A 218 -27.34 9.36 1.94
CA ASP A 218 -27.10 10.17 0.75
C ASP A 218 -26.25 11.40 1.09
N LEU A 219 -25.25 11.68 0.24
CA LEU A 219 -24.48 12.91 0.31
C LEU A 219 -25.34 14.11 -0.11
N THR A 220 -25.08 15.22 0.53
CA THR A 220 -25.49 16.54 0.04
C THR A 220 -24.27 17.29 -0.50
N GLU A 221 -24.46 18.38 -1.21
CA GLU A 221 -23.33 19.21 -1.68
C GLU A 221 -22.38 19.64 -0.55
N ASN A 222 -22.85 19.76 0.70
CA ASN A 222 -21.99 20.09 1.85
C ASN A 222 -21.12 18.91 2.31
N ASP A 223 -21.46 17.69 1.91
CA ASP A 223 -20.76 16.46 2.30
C ASP A 223 -19.76 16.03 1.21
N GLU A 224 -19.74 16.72 0.07
CA GLU A 224 -18.79 16.46 -1.02
C GLU A 224 -17.35 16.66 -0.58
N CYS A 225 -16.43 15.83 -1.08
CA CYS A 225 -15.06 15.81 -0.64
C CYS A 225 -14.09 15.27 -1.70
N TYR A 226 -12.80 15.47 -1.44
CA TYR A 226 -11.72 14.82 -2.15
C TYR A 226 -11.14 13.68 -1.30
N CYS A 227 -11.00 12.50 -1.92
CA CYS A 227 -10.17 11.42 -1.42
C CYS A 227 -8.78 11.55 -2.02
N MET A 228 -7.78 11.73 -1.18
CA MET A 228 -6.39 11.92 -1.56
C MET A 228 -5.54 10.75 -1.08
N VAL A 229 -4.71 10.22 -1.96
CA VAL A 229 -3.77 9.15 -1.66
C VAL A 229 -2.36 9.66 -1.96
N PHE A 230 -1.55 9.82 -0.93
CA PHE A 230 -0.16 10.24 -1.05
C PHE A 230 0.77 9.05 -0.88
N GLU A 231 1.79 8.96 -1.73
CA GLU A 231 2.93 8.08 -1.48
C GLU A 231 3.77 8.66 -0.34
N ARG A 232 4.26 7.80 0.55
CA ARG A 232 5.21 8.21 1.57
C ARG A 232 6.63 8.26 1.01
N LYS A 233 7.46 9.08 1.65
CA LYS A 233 8.92 9.01 1.52
C LYS A 233 9.52 8.31 2.73
N PHE A 234 10.62 7.60 2.46
CA PHE A 234 11.54 7.09 3.46
C PHE A 234 12.95 7.44 2.97
N GLU A 235 13.75 8.13 3.79
CA GLU A 235 15.06 8.63 3.40
C GLU A 235 15.03 9.41 2.05
N ASN A 236 14.05 10.28 1.89
CA ASN A 236 13.75 11.10 0.70
C ASN A 236 13.29 10.33 -0.55
N GLN A 237 13.27 9.01 -0.54
CA GLN A 237 12.84 8.18 -1.67
C GLN A 237 11.43 7.63 -1.48
N PRO A 238 10.69 7.36 -2.57
CA PRO A 238 9.37 6.77 -2.49
C PRO A 238 9.40 5.44 -1.72
N MET A 239 8.41 5.24 -0.87
CA MET A 239 8.19 4.01 -0.13
C MET A 239 6.82 3.44 -0.48
N SER A 240 6.78 2.23 -0.95
CA SER A 240 5.54 1.57 -1.27
C SER A 240 5.10 0.59 -0.21
N ASP A 241 3.82 0.30 -0.30
CA ASP A 241 3.00 -0.38 0.64
C ASP A 241 2.87 -1.87 0.45
N VAL A 242 3.87 -2.48 -0.01
CA VAL A 242 3.81 -3.93 0.04
C VAL A 242 4.55 -4.41 1.27
N ALA A 243 4.02 -4.03 2.44
CA ALA A 243 4.37 -4.76 3.64
C ALA A 243 3.97 -6.21 3.43
N TYR A 244 4.94 -7.06 3.41
CA TYR A 244 4.77 -8.48 3.35
C TYR A 244 4.26 -8.92 4.71
N ASP A 245 2.96 -9.02 4.85
CA ASP A 245 2.35 -9.75 5.95
C ASP A 245 1.81 -11.06 5.37
N ASP A 246 2.36 -12.18 5.85
CA ASP A 246 1.91 -13.54 5.53
C ASP A 246 0.50 -13.82 6.11
N SER A 247 -0.05 -12.88 6.85
CA SER A 247 -1.44 -12.92 7.24
C SER A 247 -2.31 -12.49 6.05
N SER A 248 -3.25 -13.32 5.68
CA SER A 248 -4.22 -13.23 4.58
C SER A 248 -5.07 -11.95 4.51
N TYR A 249 -4.67 -10.90 5.16
CA TYR A 249 -5.25 -9.58 5.06
C TYR A 249 -4.40 -8.73 4.11
N ALA A 250 -5.02 -8.35 3.01
CA ALA A 250 -4.54 -7.39 2.05
C ALA A 250 -3.67 -6.33 2.72
N GLY A 251 -2.44 -6.19 2.26
CA GLY A 251 -1.43 -5.33 2.84
C GLY A 251 -2.01 -4.01 3.34
N ILE A 252 -1.63 -3.64 4.54
CA ILE A 252 -2.00 -2.36 5.10
C ILE A 252 -1.34 -1.30 4.23
N PRO A 253 -2.08 -0.36 3.62
CA PRO A 253 -1.48 0.65 2.77
C PRO A 253 -0.45 1.48 3.55
N ILE A 254 0.77 1.61 3.01
CA ILE A 254 1.76 2.61 3.46
C ILE A 254 1.40 3.98 2.88
N GLU A 255 0.41 4.01 2.02
CA GLU A 255 -0.14 5.24 1.49
C GLU A 255 -0.78 6.06 2.60
N VAL A 256 -0.55 7.36 2.56
CA VAL A 256 -1.28 8.29 3.40
C VAL A 256 -2.62 8.56 2.75
N GLN A 257 -3.69 8.19 3.44
CA GLN A 257 -5.05 8.37 2.95
C GLN A 257 -5.71 9.55 3.66
N VAL A 258 -6.23 10.49 2.91
CA VAL A 258 -6.89 11.68 3.44
C VAL A 258 -8.22 11.90 2.74
N ILE A 259 -9.26 12.25 3.52
CA ILE A 259 -10.49 12.81 2.99
C ILE A 259 -10.62 14.23 3.50
N TYR A 260 -10.77 15.16 2.57
CA TYR A 260 -10.90 16.59 2.86
C TYR A 260 -12.10 17.17 2.10
N GLY A 261 -12.99 17.81 2.81
CA GLY A 261 -14.22 18.41 2.26
C GLY A 261 -14.41 19.85 2.69
N ARG A 262 -15.62 20.38 2.45
CA ARG A 262 -15.97 21.76 2.81
C ARG A 262 -15.85 22.04 4.31
N GLN A 263 -16.04 21.02 5.13
CA GLN A 263 -15.94 21.11 6.60
C GLN A 263 -14.50 20.88 7.11
N GLY A 264 -13.52 20.83 6.21
CA GLY A 264 -12.11 20.55 6.52
C GLY A 264 -11.78 19.05 6.50
N LEU A 265 -10.86 18.63 7.37
CA LEU A 265 -10.41 17.25 7.47
C LEU A 265 -11.54 16.34 7.96
N ILE A 266 -11.84 15.31 7.16
CA ILE A 266 -12.86 14.28 7.47
C ILE A 266 -12.20 13.01 7.96
N TYR A 267 -11.08 12.61 7.31
CA TYR A 267 -10.34 11.40 7.63
C TYR A 267 -8.85 11.59 7.31
N LEU A 268 -8.02 10.98 8.12
CA LEU A 268 -6.58 10.85 7.90
C LEU A 268 -6.13 9.49 8.39
N ASN A 269 -5.30 8.81 7.61
CA ASN A 269 -4.53 7.64 8.03
C ASN A 269 -3.12 7.75 7.44
N THR A 270 -2.12 7.85 8.30
CA THR A 270 -0.73 8.03 7.87
C THR A 270 0.00 6.74 7.57
N SER A 271 -0.66 5.58 7.78
CA SER A 271 0.00 4.27 7.77
C SER A 271 1.09 4.11 8.86
N ASP A 272 1.75 2.94 8.89
CA ASP A 272 2.76 2.65 9.91
C ASP A 272 4.02 3.52 9.73
N ARG A 273 4.59 3.96 10.86
CA ARG A 273 5.86 4.68 10.95
C ARG A 273 6.92 3.75 11.55
N TYR A 274 8.15 3.97 11.16
CA TYR A 274 9.28 3.12 11.51
C TYR A 274 10.38 3.93 12.18
N ASP A 275 10.99 3.33 13.22
CA ASP A 275 12.18 3.85 13.87
C ASP A 275 13.40 3.07 13.38
N ILE A 276 14.39 3.77 12.83
CA ILE A 276 15.60 3.16 12.29
C ILE A 276 16.49 2.70 13.46
N VAL A 277 16.83 1.42 13.48
CA VAL A 277 17.75 0.81 14.46
C VAL A 277 19.17 0.73 13.89
N GLU A 278 19.27 0.28 12.65
CA GLU A 278 20.53 0.15 11.92
C GLU A 278 20.33 0.70 10.50
N LYS A 279 21.33 1.34 9.93
CA LYS A 279 21.29 1.92 8.59
C LYS A 279 22.64 1.71 7.91
N GLU A 280 22.62 1.07 6.75
CA GLU A 280 23.79 0.81 5.92
C GLU A 280 23.56 1.37 4.52
N GLU A 281 24.53 2.09 3.98
CA GLU A 281 24.48 2.58 2.61
C GLU A 281 24.78 1.43 1.63
N VAL A 282 24.04 1.38 0.53
CA VAL A 282 24.28 0.39 -0.53
C VAL A 282 25.47 0.82 -1.38
N THR A 283 26.67 0.44 -0.93
CA THR A 283 27.96 0.89 -1.50
C THR A 283 28.33 0.20 -2.81
N ASP A 284 27.89 -1.05 -3.00
CA ASP A 284 28.15 -1.81 -4.24
C ASP A 284 27.19 -1.40 -5.39
N GLY A 285 26.35 -0.40 -5.11
CA GLY A 285 25.33 0.09 -6.03
C GLY A 285 24.12 -0.82 -6.07
N ILE A 286 23.05 -0.30 -6.65
CA ILE A 286 21.83 -1.07 -6.96
C ILE A 286 21.95 -1.65 -8.35
N ILE A 287 21.37 -2.84 -8.55
CA ILE A 287 21.31 -3.46 -9.88
C ILE A 287 20.58 -2.55 -10.86
N SER A 288 20.99 -2.58 -12.10
CA SER A 288 20.31 -1.84 -13.16
C SER A 288 18.91 -2.40 -13.41
N VAL A 289 18.05 -1.59 -14.01
CA VAL A 289 16.72 -2.05 -14.44
C VAL A 289 16.80 -3.21 -15.43
N ASN A 290 17.83 -3.23 -16.30
CA ASN A 290 18.03 -4.33 -17.25
C ASN A 290 18.38 -5.64 -16.54
N GLU A 291 19.25 -5.60 -15.52
CA GLU A 291 19.51 -6.78 -14.68
C GLU A 291 18.25 -7.25 -13.93
N ALA A 292 17.44 -6.33 -13.42
CA ALA A 292 16.17 -6.68 -12.78
C ALA A 292 15.19 -7.35 -13.78
N LEU A 293 15.16 -6.87 -15.03
CA LEU A 293 14.35 -7.47 -16.09
C LEU A 293 14.89 -8.84 -16.52
N ASP A 294 16.20 -9.07 -16.51
CA ASP A 294 16.79 -10.38 -16.77
C ASP A 294 16.44 -11.39 -15.67
N ILE A 295 16.33 -10.95 -14.41
CA ILE A 295 15.82 -11.79 -13.33
C ILE A 295 14.36 -12.19 -13.59
N ILE A 296 13.52 -11.30 -14.10
CA ILE A 296 12.14 -11.62 -14.48
C ILE A 296 12.08 -12.72 -15.55
N LYS A 297 13.01 -12.74 -16.52
CA LYS A 297 13.07 -13.82 -17.50
C LYS A 297 13.22 -15.20 -16.86
N SER A 298 13.95 -15.30 -15.76
CA SER A 298 14.15 -16.58 -15.06
C SER A 298 12.86 -17.16 -14.49
N VAL A 299 11.87 -16.30 -14.19
CA VAL A 299 10.56 -16.68 -13.65
C VAL A 299 9.42 -16.53 -14.65
N LYS A 300 9.73 -16.39 -15.94
CA LYS A 300 8.77 -16.19 -17.03
C LYS A 300 7.60 -17.17 -17.07
N GLN A 301 7.79 -18.41 -16.61
CA GLN A 301 6.72 -19.41 -16.52
C GLN A 301 5.54 -18.99 -15.63
N TYR A 302 5.75 -18.03 -14.72
CA TYR A 302 4.72 -17.50 -13.82
C TYR A 302 4.11 -16.20 -14.30
N ILE A 303 4.76 -15.54 -15.29
CA ILE A 303 4.39 -14.20 -15.76
C ILE A 303 4.31 -14.11 -17.30
N SER A 304 4.13 -15.24 -18.01
CA SER A 304 4.03 -15.26 -19.48
C SER A 304 2.77 -14.56 -20.01
N ASP A 305 2.84 -14.07 -21.24
CA ASP A 305 1.76 -13.38 -21.97
C ASP A 305 1.26 -12.11 -21.24
N GLN A 306 2.19 -11.28 -20.76
CA GLN A 306 1.88 -10.14 -19.90
C GLN A 306 2.59 -8.88 -20.37
N LYS A 307 2.07 -7.75 -19.88
CA LYS A 307 2.62 -6.44 -20.16
C LYS A 307 3.03 -5.75 -18.86
N ILE A 308 4.29 -5.35 -18.77
CA ILE A 308 4.77 -4.49 -17.69
C ILE A 308 4.32 -3.06 -18.01
N ILE A 309 3.45 -2.52 -17.16
CA ILE A 309 2.84 -1.19 -17.33
C ILE A 309 3.45 -0.13 -16.41
N GLU A 310 4.23 -0.53 -15.43
CA GLU A 310 4.97 0.37 -14.56
C GLU A 310 6.22 -0.30 -14.02
N ILE A 311 7.34 0.44 -13.98
CA ILE A 311 8.59 0.04 -13.35
C ILE A 311 8.99 1.18 -12.41
N ARG A 312 9.25 0.85 -11.14
CA ARG A 312 9.66 1.81 -10.12
C ARG A 312 10.82 1.29 -9.29
N LEU A 313 11.69 2.20 -8.88
CA LEU A 313 12.64 1.95 -7.79
C LEU A 313 12.11 2.64 -6.53
N GLN A 314 11.93 1.89 -5.46
CA GLN A 314 11.35 2.41 -4.21
C GLN A 314 11.69 1.54 -3.01
N TYR A 315 11.54 2.09 -1.82
CA TYR A 315 11.67 1.32 -0.60
C TYR A 315 10.48 0.39 -0.36
N ILE A 316 10.77 -0.83 0.10
CA ILE A 316 9.78 -1.82 0.52
C ILE A 316 10.16 -2.31 1.93
N PRO A 317 9.26 -2.20 2.92
CA PRO A 317 9.46 -2.82 4.22
C PRO A 317 9.11 -4.31 4.16
N GLN A 318 10.01 -5.14 4.66
CA GLN A 318 9.81 -6.57 4.81
C GLN A 318 9.95 -7.00 6.25
N VAL A 319 9.07 -7.88 6.73
CA VAL A 319 9.19 -8.47 8.06
C VAL A 319 10.33 -9.47 8.03
N THR A 320 11.36 -9.23 8.85
CA THR A 320 12.48 -10.16 9.02
C THR A 320 12.39 -10.94 10.32
N GLN A 321 11.69 -10.38 11.33
CA GLN A 321 11.47 -11.05 12.60
C GLN A 321 10.16 -10.55 13.24
N GLY A 322 9.34 -11.46 13.76
CA GLY A 322 8.06 -11.15 14.39
C GLY A 322 6.88 -11.56 13.51
N ASN A 323 5.69 -11.07 13.84
CA ASN A 323 4.42 -11.45 13.17
C ASN A 323 3.74 -10.27 12.43
N GLY A 324 4.45 -9.16 12.21
CA GLY A 324 3.92 -7.97 11.53
C GLY A 324 2.96 -7.13 12.37
N ALA A 325 2.35 -7.69 13.42
CA ALA A 325 1.33 -7.01 14.23
C ALA A 325 1.92 -6.33 15.48
N ASP A 326 3.04 -6.79 15.98
CA ASP A 326 3.64 -6.33 17.23
C ASP A 326 4.66 -5.20 16.99
N TYR A 327 4.81 -4.30 17.96
CA TYR A 327 5.86 -3.26 17.94
C TYR A 327 7.28 -3.83 18.01
N ASN A 328 7.44 -5.10 18.43
CA ASN A 328 8.71 -5.82 18.42
C ASN A 328 9.02 -6.47 17.06
N THR A 329 8.16 -6.29 16.07
CA THR A 329 8.42 -6.76 14.72
C THR A 329 9.58 -5.96 14.13
N ILE A 330 10.57 -6.69 13.62
CA ILE A 330 11.72 -6.09 12.92
C ILE A 330 11.43 -6.13 11.44
N TYR A 331 11.59 -4.99 10.80
CA TYR A 331 11.49 -4.83 9.36
C TYR A 331 12.86 -4.51 8.78
N GLU A 332 13.13 -5.07 7.62
CA GLU A 332 14.16 -4.58 6.71
C GLU A 332 13.47 -3.68 5.67
N ILE A 333 13.88 -2.44 5.62
CA ILE A 333 13.46 -1.50 4.59
C ILE A 333 14.62 -1.35 3.62
N ALA A 334 14.42 -1.80 2.38
CA ALA A 334 15.46 -1.84 1.36
C ALA A 334 14.93 -1.35 0.01
N PRO A 335 15.80 -0.94 -0.94
CA PRO A 335 15.39 -0.59 -2.29
C PRO A 335 14.97 -1.82 -3.09
N TYR A 336 13.86 -1.70 -3.81
CA TYR A 336 13.31 -2.72 -4.68
C TYR A 336 12.93 -2.14 -6.04
N TRP A 337 13.25 -2.88 -7.11
CA TRP A 337 12.58 -2.71 -8.37
C TRP A 337 11.18 -3.30 -8.26
N VAL A 338 10.17 -2.48 -8.45
CA VAL A 338 8.75 -2.86 -8.40
C VAL A 338 8.18 -2.76 -9.79
N MET A 339 7.64 -3.86 -10.29
CA MET A 339 7.07 -3.95 -11.62
C MET A 339 5.61 -4.34 -11.55
N VAL A 340 4.75 -3.49 -12.08
CA VAL A 340 3.31 -3.75 -12.19
C VAL A 340 3.06 -4.43 -13.51
N ILE A 341 2.48 -5.62 -13.45
CA ILE A 341 2.24 -6.48 -14.59
C ILE A 341 0.75 -6.60 -14.84
N GLU A 342 0.30 -6.11 -15.97
CA GLU A 342 -1.07 -6.28 -16.44
C GLU A 342 -1.19 -7.61 -17.18
N ARG A 343 -2.19 -8.40 -16.82
CA ARG A 343 -2.53 -9.64 -17.53
C ARG A 343 -4.02 -9.77 -17.76
N PRO A 344 -4.45 -10.46 -18.82
CA PRO A 344 -5.84 -10.81 -19.03
C PRO A 344 -6.34 -11.69 -17.89
N ALA A 345 -7.51 -11.40 -17.38
CA ALA A 345 -8.23 -12.24 -16.43
C ALA A 345 -9.54 -12.69 -17.06
N SER A 346 -9.76 -14.00 -17.19
CA SER A 346 -11.06 -14.52 -17.56
C SER A 346 -11.99 -14.45 -16.33
N MET A 347 -13.16 -13.88 -16.50
CA MET A 347 -14.22 -13.92 -15.50
C MET A 347 -15.20 -15.05 -15.86
N SER A 348 -15.86 -15.61 -14.84
CA SER A 348 -16.86 -16.66 -15.01
C SER A 348 -18.07 -16.25 -15.87
N ASP A 349 -18.25 -14.96 -16.10
CA ASP A 349 -19.32 -14.36 -16.92
C ASP A 349 -18.91 -14.08 -18.38
N GLY A 350 -17.69 -14.46 -18.78
CA GLY A 350 -17.19 -14.24 -20.14
C GLY A 350 -16.65 -12.84 -20.41
N GLU A 351 -16.69 -11.92 -19.45
CA GLU A 351 -16.01 -10.64 -19.56
C GLU A 351 -14.50 -10.81 -19.34
N TYR A 352 -13.70 -10.32 -20.29
CA TYR A 352 -12.25 -10.20 -20.11
C TYR A 352 -11.94 -8.93 -19.33
N LYS A 353 -11.38 -9.11 -18.14
CA LYS A 353 -10.83 -8.01 -17.34
C LYS A 353 -9.33 -8.16 -17.26
N THR A 354 -8.63 -7.05 -17.20
CA THR A 354 -7.21 -7.05 -16.84
C THR A 354 -7.09 -7.07 -15.32
N ARG A 355 -6.06 -7.72 -14.82
CA ARG A 355 -5.64 -7.67 -13.41
C ARG A 355 -4.17 -7.31 -13.35
N ASN A 356 -3.79 -6.68 -12.26
CA ASN A 356 -2.40 -6.35 -12.02
C ASN A 356 -1.80 -7.33 -11.00
N ASP A 357 -0.68 -7.93 -11.38
CA ASP A 357 0.23 -8.60 -10.45
C ASP A 357 1.43 -7.68 -10.21
N ILE A 358 2.13 -7.87 -9.12
CA ILE A 358 3.28 -7.02 -8.77
C ILE A 358 4.48 -7.91 -8.50
N VAL A 359 5.58 -7.63 -9.19
CA VAL A 359 6.87 -8.28 -8.95
C VAL A 359 7.78 -7.30 -8.22
N PHE A 360 8.45 -7.80 -7.20
CA PHE A 360 9.44 -7.09 -6.41
C PHE A 360 10.77 -7.77 -6.55
N ILE A 361 11.80 -7.04 -6.92
CA ILE A 361 13.17 -7.53 -7.00
C ILE A 361 14.01 -6.66 -6.09
N ASN A 362 14.56 -7.26 -5.04
CA ASN A 362 15.47 -6.55 -4.17
C ASN A 362 16.66 -6.04 -4.99
N ALA A 363 16.88 -4.73 -4.95
CA ALA A 363 17.77 -4.06 -5.89
C ALA A 363 19.27 -4.26 -5.54
N PHE A 364 19.61 -4.93 -4.43
CA PHE A 364 21.00 -5.21 -4.08
C PHE A 364 21.33 -6.71 -3.94
N ASP A 365 20.39 -7.54 -3.43
CA ASP A 365 20.63 -8.98 -3.23
C ASP A 365 19.89 -9.85 -4.25
N LYS A 366 19.13 -9.25 -5.17
CA LYS A 366 18.45 -9.90 -6.30
C LYS A 366 17.33 -10.87 -5.91
N ARG A 367 16.90 -10.91 -4.63
CA ARG A 367 15.73 -11.72 -4.23
C ARG A 367 14.47 -11.22 -4.94
N ILE A 368 13.67 -12.14 -5.42
CA ILE A 368 12.45 -11.84 -6.16
C ILE A 368 11.21 -12.31 -5.40
N TYR A 369 10.16 -11.51 -5.45
CA TYR A 369 8.86 -11.81 -4.88
C TYR A 369 7.75 -11.47 -5.88
N LEU A 370 6.76 -12.34 -6.01
CA LEU A 370 5.59 -12.11 -6.85
C LEU A 370 4.34 -12.04 -6.00
N LYS A 371 3.65 -10.90 -6.03
CA LYS A 371 2.32 -10.74 -5.42
C LYS A 371 1.25 -10.89 -6.50
N SER A 372 0.52 -11.97 -6.46
CA SER A 372 -0.65 -12.19 -7.30
C SER A 372 -1.93 -12.02 -6.48
N CYS A 373 -3.08 -11.93 -7.16
CA CYS A 373 -4.37 -11.93 -6.47
C CYS A 373 -4.70 -13.23 -5.71
N GLN A 374 -3.86 -14.26 -5.83
CA GLN A 374 -3.98 -15.56 -5.14
C GLN A 374 -3.05 -15.66 -3.93
N GLY A 375 -2.27 -14.64 -3.64
CA GLY A 375 -1.27 -14.63 -2.58
C GLY A 375 0.11 -14.25 -3.07
N ILE A 376 1.09 -14.39 -2.20
CA ILE A 376 2.48 -14.04 -2.48
C ILE A 376 3.28 -15.32 -2.70
N ILE A 377 4.10 -15.33 -3.74
CA ILE A 377 5.04 -16.41 -4.06
C ILE A 377 6.43 -15.80 -3.97
N SER A 378 7.29 -16.32 -3.10
CA SER A 378 8.73 -16.02 -3.06
C SER A 378 9.48 -17.05 -3.89
N PHE A 379 10.52 -16.62 -4.59
CA PHE A 379 11.38 -17.47 -5.40
C PHE A 379 12.82 -17.37 -4.95
#